data_97b022c7c20c991877b3b28ce4b9364c
#
_entry.id   97b022c7c20c991877b3b28ce4b9364c
#
_cell.length_a   1.000
_cell.length_b   1.000
_cell.length_c   1.000
_cell.angle_alpha   90.00
_cell.angle_beta   90.00
_cell.angle_gamma   90.00
#
_symmetry.space_group_name_H-M   'P 1'
#
loop_
_entity.id
_entity.type
_entity.pdbx_description
1 polymer ?
#
loop_
_entity_poly.entity_id
_entity_poly.type
_entity_poly.pdbx_seq_one_letter_code
_entity_poly.pdbx_strand_id
1 'polypeptide(L)'
;MEELFLPVLHSFENGNVFTGSLGLLRFKITPQITMKTPKEVDFEASSIRAEYWHGLCCYEKSQIEGEAVFPLSEEGRTQLRSWLEQQIG
;
A
#
# COMPACT_ATOMS: atom_id res chain seq x y z
N MET A 1 -20.64 3.42 -8.53
CA MET A 1 -19.28 3.05 -8.92
C MET A 1 -18.39 3.03 -7.68
N GLU A 2 -17.74 1.92 -7.43
CA GLU A 2 -16.86 1.80 -6.27
C GLU A 2 -15.52 2.49 -6.52
N GLU A 3 -15.02 3.15 -5.49
CA GLU A 3 -13.73 3.81 -5.57
C GLU A 3 -12.73 3.10 -4.68
N LEU A 4 -11.48 3.04 -5.13
CA LEU A 4 -10.39 2.49 -4.37
C LEU A 4 -10.06 3.43 -3.21
N PHE A 5 -10.19 2.94 -1.98
CA PHE A 5 -9.88 3.72 -0.78
C PHE A 5 -8.43 3.47 -0.36
N LEU A 6 -7.69 4.55 -0.15
CA LEU A 6 -6.36 4.52 0.42
C LEU A 6 -6.29 5.52 1.57
N PRO A 7 -5.56 5.18 2.65
CA PRO A 7 -5.36 6.14 3.73
C PRO A 7 -4.49 7.31 3.27
N VAL A 8 -4.52 8.39 4.04
CA VAL A 8 -3.67 9.56 3.76
C VAL A 8 -2.21 9.21 4.03
N LEU A 9 -1.29 10.00 3.45
CA LEU A 9 0.13 9.77 3.59
C LEU A 9 0.58 9.74 5.06
N HIS A 10 0.00 10.58 5.90
CA HIS A 10 0.33 10.63 7.32
C HIS A 10 0.13 9.28 8.02
N SER A 11 -0.87 8.51 7.62
CA SER A 11 -1.11 7.18 8.16
C SER A 11 0.07 6.24 7.85
N PHE A 12 0.61 6.33 6.64
CA PHE A 12 1.78 5.54 6.25
C PHE A 12 3.04 6.00 6.99
N GLU A 13 3.18 7.30 7.20
CA GLU A 13 4.31 7.85 7.95
C GLU A 13 4.40 7.30 9.38
N ASN A 14 3.27 6.95 9.96
CA ASN A 14 3.19 6.33 11.28
C ASN A 14 3.45 4.82 11.27
N GLY A 15 3.73 4.25 10.10
CA GLY A 15 4.03 2.83 9.99
C GLY A 15 2.80 1.93 10.01
N ASN A 16 1.61 2.49 9.81
CA ASN A 16 0.37 1.71 9.86
C ASN A 16 0.20 0.85 8.61
N VAL A 17 0.02 -0.44 8.83
CA VAL A 17 -0.31 -1.37 7.75
C VAL A 17 -1.79 -1.19 7.39
N PHE A 18 -2.09 -1.17 6.10
CA PHE A 18 -3.45 -1.03 5.62
C PHE A 18 -3.82 -2.24 4.74
N THR A 19 -5.00 -2.79 4.99
CA THR A 19 -5.57 -3.82 4.13
C THR A 19 -6.91 -3.35 3.62
N GLY A 20 -7.18 -3.58 2.35
CA GLY A 20 -8.43 -3.14 1.75
C GLY A 20 -8.89 -4.09 0.66
N SER A 21 -10.03 -3.75 0.08
CA SER A 21 -10.60 -4.55 -0.99
C SER A 21 -11.49 -3.69 -1.89
N LEU A 22 -11.61 -4.12 -3.14
CA LEU A 22 -12.53 -3.53 -4.10
C LEU A 22 -13.00 -4.67 -5.00
N GLY A 23 -14.26 -5.05 -4.87
CA GLY A 23 -14.74 -6.26 -5.52
C GLY A 23 -14.00 -7.49 -5.01
N LEU A 24 -13.41 -8.26 -5.90
CA LEU A 24 -12.60 -9.41 -5.53
C LEU A 24 -11.12 -9.07 -5.37
N LEU A 25 -10.73 -7.85 -5.73
CA LEU A 25 -9.36 -7.39 -5.52
C LEU A 25 -9.13 -7.15 -4.03
N ARG A 26 -8.08 -7.76 -3.51
CA ARG A 26 -7.64 -7.58 -2.12
C ARG A 26 -6.22 -7.05 -2.15
N PHE A 27 -5.88 -6.19 -1.21
CA PHE A 27 -4.52 -5.66 -1.16
C PHE A 27 -4.08 -5.39 0.26
N LYS A 28 -2.78 -5.45 0.46
CA LYS A 28 -2.14 -5.13 1.73
C LYS A 28 -1.00 -4.15 1.44
N ILE A 29 -0.97 -3.06 2.19
CA ILE A 29 0.03 -2.02 2.03
C ILE A 29 0.82 -1.92 3.33
N THR A 30 2.12 -2.16 3.24
CA THR A 30 3.03 -2.16 4.38
C THR A 30 4.04 -1.05 4.21
N PRO A 31 3.96 0.04 4.99
CA PRO A 31 4.99 1.07 4.93
C PRO A 31 6.27 0.55 5.57
N GLN A 32 7.39 0.84 4.93
CA GLN A 32 8.73 0.51 5.43
C GLN A 32 9.40 1.82 5.80
N ILE A 33 9.31 2.16 7.08
CA ILE A 33 9.74 3.47 7.58
C ILE A 33 11.16 3.39 8.10
N THR A 34 12.01 4.29 7.60
CA THR A 34 13.36 4.48 8.09
C THR A 34 13.40 5.82 8.80
N MET A 35 13.89 5.83 10.02
CA MET A 35 13.96 7.05 10.81
C MET A 35 15.33 7.71 10.61
N LYS A 36 15.31 8.99 10.23
CA LYS A 36 16.53 9.79 10.11
C LYS A 36 17.05 10.18 11.49
N THR A 37 16.12 10.56 12.38
CA THR A 37 16.38 10.82 13.78
C THR A 37 15.25 10.17 14.58
N PRO A 38 15.35 10.06 15.93
CA PRO A 38 14.25 9.50 16.71
C PRO A 38 12.91 10.23 16.55
N LYS A 39 12.91 11.42 15.95
CA LYS A 39 11.70 12.22 15.77
C LYS A 39 11.35 12.51 14.30
N GLU A 40 12.23 12.15 13.35
CA GLU A 40 12.02 12.47 11.95
C GLU A 40 12.10 11.22 11.07
N VAL A 41 11.13 11.11 10.17
CA VAL A 41 11.12 10.05 9.15
C VAL A 41 12.04 10.46 8.00
N ASP A 42 12.87 9.53 7.55
CA ASP A 42 13.67 9.74 6.35
C ASP A 42 12.84 9.31 5.14
N PHE A 43 12.21 10.27 4.49
CA PHE A 43 11.32 10.00 3.35
C PHE A 43 12.08 9.42 2.15
N GLU A 44 13.35 9.75 1.99
CA GLU A 44 14.15 9.23 0.88
C GLU A 44 14.50 7.75 1.07
N ALA A 45 14.70 7.34 2.32
CA ALA A 45 15.03 5.96 2.65
C ALA A 45 13.80 5.10 2.96
N SER A 46 12.63 5.72 3.09
CA SER A 46 11.39 5.03 3.40
C SER A 46 10.62 4.70 2.13
N SER A 47 9.82 3.65 2.19
CA SER A 47 9.04 3.20 1.04
C SER A 47 7.69 2.63 1.48
N ILE A 48 6.82 2.40 0.50
CA ILE A 48 5.52 1.77 0.70
C ILE A 48 5.51 0.51 -0.15
N ARG A 49 5.37 -0.65 0.50
CA ARG A 49 5.27 -1.92 -0.20
C ARG A 49 3.81 -2.31 -0.33
N ALA A 50 3.37 -2.63 -1.54
CA ALA A 50 2.01 -3.05 -1.82
C ALA A 50 1.99 -4.45 -2.40
N GLU A 51 1.03 -5.24 -1.97
CA GLU A 51 0.80 -6.59 -2.45
C GLU A 51 -0.69 -6.74 -2.76
N TYR A 52 -1.03 -7.50 -3.78
CA TYR A 52 -2.43 -7.72 -4.10
C TYR A 52 -2.70 -9.18 -4.47
N TRP A 53 -3.95 -9.57 -4.32
CA TRP A 53 -4.47 -10.87 -4.73
C TRP A 53 -5.97 -10.74 -5.02
N HIS A 54 -6.53 -11.74 -5.68
CA HIS A 54 -7.97 -11.80 -5.93
C HIS A 54 -8.57 -13.00 -5.21
N GLY A 55 -9.79 -12.84 -4.73
CA GLY A 55 -10.54 -13.91 -4.09
C GLY A 55 -11.10 -13.52 -2.74
N LEU A 56 -11.62 -14.51 -2.04
CA LEU A 56 -12.28 -14.31 -0.75
C LEU A 56 -11.39 -14.66 0.44
N CYS A 57 -10.21 -15.21 0.20
CA CYS A 57 -9.29 -15.61 1.27
C CYS A 57 -8.49 -14.42 1.80
N CYS A 58 -8.09 -14.50 3.08
CA CYS A 58 -7.24 -13.50 3.68
C CYS A 58 -5.80 -13.62 3.17
N TYR A 59 -4.97 -12.63 3.50
CA TYR A 59 -3.57 -12.55 3.08
C TYR A 59 -2.81 -13.86 3.33
N GLU A 60 -2.94 -14.41 4.53
CA GLU A 60 -2.18 -15.59 4.93
C GLU A 60 -2.53 -16.86 4.15
N LYS A 61 -3.75 -16.92 3.64
CA LYS A 61 -4.25 -18.09 2.91
C LYS A 61 -4.29 -17.89 1.41
N SER A 62 -3.93 -16.71 0.94
CA SER A 62 -4.00 -16.36 -0.48
C SER A 62 -2.61 -16.38 -1.10
N GLN A 63 -2.57 -16.68 -2.38
CA GLN A 63 -1.35 -16.54 -3.15
C GLN A 63 -1.27 -15.11 -3.65
N ILE A 64 -0.18 -14.41 -3.33
CA ILE A 64 0.02 -13.04 -3.76
C ILE A 64 0.27 -13.04 -5.28
N GLU A 65 -0.52 -12.28 -6.01
CA GLU A 65 -0.46 -12.21 -7.47
C GLU A 65 0.56 -11.19 -7.96
N GLY A 66 0.82 -10.16 -7.17
CA GLY A 66 1.81 -9.16 -7.52
C GLY A 66 2.18 -8.28 -6.35
N GLU A 67 3.34 -7.67 -6.46
CA GLU A 67 3.82 -6.72 -5.45
C GLU A 67 4.61 -5.61 -6.12
N ALA A 68 4.66 -4.45 -5.48
CA ALA A 68 5.45 -3.31 -5.94
C ALA A 68 5.84 -2.45 -4.75
N VAL A 69 6.89 -1.66 -4.95
CA VAL A 69 7.38 -0.74 -3.92
C VAL A 69 7.36 0.67 -4.51
N PHE A 70 6.86 1.62 -3.71
CA PHE A 70 6.73 3.01 -4.11
C PHE A 70 7.40 3.91 -3.06
N PRO A 71 7.84 5.11 -3.42
CA PRO A 71 8.43 6.02 -2.44
C PRO A 71 7.37 6.49 -1.44
N LEU A 72 7.82 6.80 -0.22
CA LEU A 72 6.92 7.35 0.81
C LEU A 72 6.73 8.84 0.54
N SER A 73 5.79 9.18 -0.34
CA SER A 73 5.48 10.53 -0.75
C SER A 73 4.08 10.57 -1.36
N GLU A 74 3.55 11.77 -1.57
CA GLU A 74 2.26 11.92 -2.26
C GLU A 74 2.33 11.39 -3.69
N GLU A 75 3.44 11.57 -4.36
CA GLU A 75 3.65 11.01 -5.68
C GLU A 75 3.64 9.47 -5.63
N GLY A 76 4.34 8.88 -4.66
CA GLY A 76 4.35 7.43 -4.49
C GLY A 76 2.98 6.88 -4.16
N ARG A 77 2.21 7.60 -3.33
CA ARG A 77 0.84 7.23 -3.00
C ARG A 77 -0.05 7.26 -4.25
N THR A 78 0.12 8.27 -5.10
CA THR A 78 -0.61 8.38 -6.36
C THR A 78 -0.25 7.24 -7.31
N GLN A 79 1.04 6.91 -7.42
CA GLN A 79 1.51 5.79 -8.23
C GLN A 79 0.97 4.47 -7.73
N LEU A 80 0.96 4.27 -6.42
CA LEU A 80 0.39 3.09 -5.77
C LEU A 80 -1.09 2.93 -6.12
N ARG A 81 -1.85 4.00 -6.01
CA ARG A 81 -3.27 3.98 -6.34
C ARG A 81 -3.50 3.60 -7.80
N SER A 82 -2.76 4.22 -8.71
CA SER A 82 -2.85 3.93 -10.13
C SER A 82 -2.51 2.47 -10.44
N TRP A 83 -1.46 1.96 -9.80
CA TRP A 83 -1.04 0.56 -9.96
C TRP A 83 -2.13 -0.41 -9.49
N LEU A 84 -2.74 -0.15 -8.34
CA LEU A 84 -3.83 -0.98 -7.83
C LEU A 84 -5.07 -0.90 -8.73
N GLU A 85 -5.40 0.28 -9.23
CA GLU A 85 -6.54 0.44 -10.13
C GLU A 85 -6.40 -0.38 -11.40
N GLN A 86 -5.18 -0.58 -11.89
CA GLN A 86 -4.91 -1.41 -13.06
C GLN A 86 -5.19 -2.89 -12.80
N GLN A 87 -5.27 -3.29 -11.54
CA GLN A 87 -5.52 -4.69 -11.17
C GLN A 87 -7.02 -4.97 -11.00
N ILE A 88 -7.84 -3.95 -11.06
CA ILE A 88 -9.29 -4.08 -10.98
C ILE A 88 -9.79 -4.54 -12.35
N GLY A 89 -10.41 -5.71 -12.38
CA GLY A 89 -10.83 -6.14 -13.68
C GLY A 89 -11.67 -7.38 -13.69
#